data_3666949f425423222a6490cc9258e0c1
#
_entry.id   3666949f425423222a6490cc9258e0c1
#
_cell.length_a   1.000
_cell.length_b   1.000
_cell.length_c   1.000
_cell.angle_alpha   90.00
_cell.angle_beta   90.00
_cell.angle_gamma   90.00
#
_symmetry.space_group_name_H-M   'P 1'
#
loop_
_entity.id
_entity.type
_entity.pdbx_description
1 polymer ?
#
loop_
_entity_poly.entity_id
_entity_poly.type
_entity_poly.pdbx_seq_one_letter_code
_entity_poly.pdbx_strand_id
1 'polypeptide(L)'
;EDILGIGIIALLSGIAVSGTVSSGEVFSTVGKLSLFMIVALVIGILLVPRLLAYVAKFESNEMLLITVLGLCFGFCLLVVKLEYSMVLGAFLIGAIMAESRQLLKIERLIEPVRDLFSAIFFVAIGLMIDPNVLLDYAWPIVVITVAVVLGKMLSCGMGAFIAGNDGRTSLRVGMGLSQIGEFSFIIAALGMTLQVTSDFLYPVAVAVSAITTLLTPYLIRAADPLSLKLGKVMPSRLSRVLSLYGEWLRSI
;
A
#
# COMPACT_ATOMS: atom_id res chain seq x y z
N GLU A 1 -1.53 2.13 5.08
CA GLU A 1 -2.50 2.02 3.98
C GLU A 1 -2.72 0.56 3.58
N ASP A 2 -1.69 -0.23 3.44
CA ASP A 2 -1.74 -1.60 2.92
C ASP A 2 -2.59 -2.54 3.77
N ILE A 3 -2.45 -2.49 5.11
CA ILE A 3 -3.27 -3.29 6.03
C ILE A 3 -4.76 -2.93 5.90
N LEU A 4 -5.09 -1.64 5.78
CA LEU A 4 -6.46 -1.19 5.59
C LEU A 4 -6.98 -1.59 4.20
N GLY A 5 -6.15 -1.47 3.15
CA GLY A 5 -6.49 -1.89 1.80
C GLY A 5 -6.83 -3.38 1.73
N ILE A 6 -6.00 -4.24 2.35
CA ILE A 6 -6.24 -5.67 2.45
C ILE A 6 -7.51 -5.97 3.25
N GLY A 7 -7.73 -5.26 4.37
CA GLY A 7 -8.95 -5.38 5.16
C GLY A 7 -10.21 -5.04 4.36
N ILE A 8 -10.17 -3.97 3.55
CA ILE A 8 -11.27 -3.56 2.67
C ILE A 8 -11.50 -4.61 1.57
N ILE A 9 -10.44 -5.12 0.94
CA ILE A 9 -10.56 -6.19 -0.09
C ILE A 9 -11.20 -7.44 0.51
N ALA A 10 -10.77 -7.84 1.70
CA ALA A 10 -11.33 -9.01 2.38
C ALA A 10 -12.81 -8.83 2.76
N LEU A 11 -13.17 -7.63 3.28
CA LEU A 11 -14.57 -7.29 3.60
C LEU A 11 -15.45 -7.25 2.35
N LEU A 12 -15.01 -6.60 1.28
CA LEU A 12 -15.77 -6.52 0.03
C LEU A 12 -15.95 -7.90 -0.60
N SER A 13 -14.90 -8.73 -0.59
CA SER A 13 -14.99 -10.12 -1.07
C SER A 13 -15.99 -10.94 -0.25
N GLY A 14 -15.98 -10.76 1.08
CA GLY A 14 -16.94 -11.44 1.98
C GLY A 14 -18.39 -11.01 1.75
N ILE A 15 -18.63 -9.70 1.60
CA ILE A 15 -19.98 -9.14 1.34
C ILE A 15 -20.50 -9.60 -0.01
N ALA A 16 -19.66 -9.66 -1.04
CA ALA A 16 -20.06 -10.06 -2.37
C ALA A 16 -20.42 -11.56 -2.48
N VAL A 17 -19.73 -12.40 -1.71
CA VAL A 17 -20.04 -13.86 -1.65
C VAL A 17 -21.33 -14.12 -0.88
N SER A 18 -21.63 -13.36 0.17
CA SER A 18 -22.82 -13.58 1.01
C SER A 18 -24.11 -12.97 0.45
N GLY A 19 -24.04 -12.01 -0.47
CA GLY A 19 -25.19 -11.38 -1.15
C GLY A 19 -26.17 -10.61 -0.24
N THR A 20 -26.04 -10.74 1.08
CA THR A 20 -26.85 -10.05 2.09
C THR A 20 -25.98 -9.57 3.24
N VAL A 21 -26.13 -8.30 3.61
CA VAL A 21 -25.40 -7.71 4.75
C VAL A 21 -26.17 -8.05 6.05
N SER A 22 -26.14 -9.31 6.45
CA SER A 22 -26.54 -9.64 7.82
C SER A 22 -25.33 -9.43 8.75
N SER A 23 -25.51 -8.67 9.82
CA SER A 23 -24.45 -8.38 10.78
C SER A 23 -23.79 -9.65 11.35
N GLY A 24 -24.53 -10.76 11.42
CA GLY A 24 -23.99 -12.07 11.85
C GLY A 24 -23.05 -12.71 10.84
N GLU A 25 -23.33 -12.61 9.55
CA GLU A 25 -22.49 -13.17 8.48
C GLU A 25 -21.19 -12.36 8.30
N VAL A 26 -21.28 -11.05 8.38
CA VAL A 26 -20.09 -10.16 8.36
C VAL A 26 -19.18 -10.50 9.54
N PHE A 27 -19.74 -10.65 10.75
CA PHE A 27 -18.96 -11.00 11.94
C PHE A 27 -18.32 -12.39 11.81
N SER A 28 -19.04 -13.37 11.25
CA SER A 28 -18.51 -14.71 10.98
C SER A 28 -17.37 -14.67 9.95
N THR A 29 -17.53 -13.89 8.86
CA THR A 29 -16.53 -13.78 7.80
C THR A 29 -15.26 -13.07 8.31
N VAL A 30 -15.42 -11.97 9.03
CA VAL A 30 -14.29 -11.27 9.68
C VAL A 30 -13.61 -12.18 10.71
N GLY A 31 -14.37 -12.94 11.48
CA GLY A 31 -13.84 -13.89 12.46
C GLY A 31 -13.02 -15.02 11.79
N LYS A 32 -13.52 -15.61 10.73
CA LYS A 32 -12.81 -16.63 9.94
C LYS A 32 -11.53 -16.09 9.32
N LEU A 33 -11.59 -14.88 8.73
CA LEU A 33 -10.42 -14.21 8.16
C LEU A 33 -9.37 -13.90 9.23
N SER A 34 -9.79 -13.35 10.37
CA SER A 34 -8.89 -13.05 11.49
C SER A 34 -8.23 -14.31 12.04
N LEU A 35 -9.01 -15.38 12.21
CA LEU A 35 -8.48 -16.67 12.65
C LEU A 35 -7.48 -17.23 11.65
N PHE A 36 -7.80 -17.19 10.35
CA PHE A 36 -6.87 -17.60 9.29
C PHE A 36 -5.57 -16.80 9.35
N MET A 37 -5.65 -15.46 9.45
CA MET A 37 -4.48 -14.58 9.54
C MET A 37 -3.60 -14.92 10.76
N ILE A 38 -4.21 -15.11 11.93
CA ILE A 38 -3.48 -15.45 13.16
C ILE A 38 -2.78 -16.80 13.02
N VAL A 39 -3.50 -17.82 12.54
CA VAL A 39 -2.95 -19.16 12.34
C VAL A 39 -1.81 -19.14 11.32
N ALA A 40 -2.00 -18.47 10.19
CA ALA A 40 -0.99 -18.33 9.14
C ALA A 40 0.26 -17.60 9.65
N LEU A 41 0.09 -16.51 10.40
CA LEU A 41 1.21 -15.76 11.00
C LEU A 41 1.95 -16.62 12.04
N VAL A 42 1.24 -17.26 12.96
CA VAL A 42 1.88 -18.07 14.02
C VAL A 42 2.67 -19.23 13.42
N ILE A 43 2.03 -20.02 12.54
CA ILE A 43 2.69 -21.15 11.89
C ILE A 43 3.83 -20.65 10.97
N GLY A 44 3.57 -19.61 10.20
CA GLY A 44 4.53 -19.03 9.28
C GLY A 44 5.80 -18.51 9.97
N ILE A 45 5.67 -17.73 11.03
CA ILE A 45 6.80 -17.19 11.81
C ILE A 45 7.61 -18.34 12.46
N LEU A 46 6.96 -19.42 12.82
CA LEU A 46 7.65 -20.59 13.40
C LEU A 46 8.43 -21.40 12.35
N LEU A 47 7.90 -21.56 11.13
CA LEU A 47 8.46 -22.44 10.11
C LEU A 47 9.35 -21.71 9.10
N VAL A 48 8.88 -20.60 8.55
CA VAL A 48 9.53 -19.92 7.41
C VAL A 48 10.92 -19.37 7.78
N PRO A 49 11.13 -18.65 8.91
CA PRO A 49 12.45 -18.16 9.26
C PRO A 49 13.45 -19.30 9.54
N ARG A 50 12.99 -20.44 10.07
CA ARG A 50 13.83 -21.62 10.26
C ARG A 50 14.27 -22.24 8.93
N LEU A 51 13.34 -22.39 7.99
CA LEU A 51 13.62 -22.88 6.65
C LEU A 51 14.60 -21.96 5.92
N LEU A 52 14.38 -20.64 5.95
CA LEU A 52 15.27 -19.66 5.33
C LEU A 52 16.67 -19.68 5.98
N ALA A 53 16.75 -19.82 7.30
CA ALA A 53 18.03 -19.95 8.00
C ALA A 53 18.76 -21.25 7.62
N TYR A 54 18.03 -22.34 7.39
CA TYR A 54 18.61 -23.62 6.93
C TYR A 54 19.17 -23.48 5.51
N VAL A 55 18.39 -22.91 4.59
CA VAL A 55 18.81 -22.70 3.19
C VAL A 55 19.98 -21.72 3.11
N ALA A 56 20.01 -20.71 3.95
CA ALA A 56 21.10 -19.73 3.99
C ALA A 56 22.47 -20.33 4.34
N LYS A 57 22.52 -21.52 5.01
CA LYS A 57 23.76 -22.23 5.33
C LYS A 57 24.50 -22.74 4.10
N PHE A 58 23.81 -22.94 2.98
CA PHE A 58 24.42 -23.36 1.72
C PHE A 58 25.14 -22.24 0.99
N GLU A 59 25.08 -20.99 1.48
CA GLU A 59 25.73 -19.80 0.95
C GLU A 59 25.42 -19.50 -0.54
N SER A 60 24.41 -20.18 -1.12
CA SER A 60 23.95 -19.96 -2.50
C SER A 60 22.83 -18.94 -2.53
N ASN A 61 23.07 -17.89 -3.31
CA ASN A 61 22.05 -16.84 -3.53
C ASN A 61 20.89 -17.37 -4.38
N GLU A 62 21.16 -18.24 -5.32
CA GLU A 62 20.16 -18.86 -6.20
C GLU A 62 19.21 -19.75 -5.41
N MET A 63 19.74 -20.59 -4.52
CA MET A 63 18.91 -21.43 -3.64
C MET A 63 18.02 -20.58 -2.74
N LEU A 64 18.57 -19.52 -2.16
CA LEU A 64 17.79 -18.61 -1.31
C LEU A 64 16.69 -17.91 -2.10
N LEU A 65 17.00 -17.37 -3.28
CA LEU A 65 16.04 -16.70 -4.17
C LEU A 65 14.91 -17.65 -4.58
N ILE A 66 15.24 -18.85 -5.08
CA ILE A 66 14.23 -19.83 -5.49
C ILE A 66 13.36 -20.26 -4.31
N THR A 67 13.95 -20.43 -3.12
CA THR A 67 13.18 -20.78 -1.92
C THR A 67 12.21 -19.67 -1.53
N VAL A 68 12.65 -18.41 -1.56
CA VAL A 68 11.80 -17.24 -1.24
C VAL A 68 10.66 -17.12 -2.24
N LEU A 69 10.94 -17.21 -3.55
CA LEU A 69 9.92 -17.16 -4.58
C LEU A 69 8.95 -18.35 -4.49
N GLY A 70 9.49 -19.56 -4.26
CA GLY A 70 8.69 -20.76 -4.07
C GLY A 70 7.74 -20.67 -2.87
N LEU A 71 8.21 -20.14 -1.75
CA LEU A 71 7.38 -19.87 -0.58
C LEU A 71 6.31 -18.81 -0.88
N CYS A 72 6.69 -17.72 -1.56
CA CYS A 72 5.76 -16.66 -1.92
C CYS A 72 4.64 -17.18 -2.81
N PHE A 73 4.96 -17.76 -3.96
CA PHE A 73 3.94 -18.28 -4.89
C PHE A 73 3.17 -19.46 -4.32
N GLY A 74 3.85 -20.37 -3.63
CA GLY A 74 3.21 -21.53 -2.99
C GLY A 74 2.21 -21.12 -1.93
N PHE A 75 2.54 -20.13 -1.10
CA PHE A 75 1.61 -19.61 -0.11
C PHE A 75 0.46 -18.84 -0.74
N CYS A 76 0.71 -18.02 -1.78
CA CYS A 76 -0.35 -17.36 -2.54
C CYS A 76 -1.35 -18.36 -3.13
N LEU A 77 -0.85 -19.46 -3.75
CA LEU A 77 -1.71 -20.52 -4.28
C LEU A 77 -2.52 -21.22 -3.18
N LEU A 78 -1.94 -21.45 -2.01
CA LEU A 78 -2.65 -22.01 -0.86
C LEU A 78 -3.78 -21.08 -0.41
N VAL A 79 -3.51 -19.78 -0.31
CA VAL A 79 -4.49 -18.76 0.10
C VAL A 79 -5.64 -18.68 -0.90
N VAL A 80 -5.35 -18.71 -2.20
CA VAL A 80 -6.38 -18.75 -3.26
C VAL A 80 -7.23 -20.01 -3.20
N LYS A 81 -6.64 -21.19 -2.90
CA LYS A 81 -7.41 -22.43 -2.69
C LYS A 81 -8.33 -22.38 -1.48
N LEU A 82 -8.02 -21.51 -0.51
CA LEU A 82 -8.89 -21.26 0.65
C LEU A 82 -9.90 -20.13 0.39
N GLU A 83 -10.06 -19.73 -0.89
CA GLU A 83 -11.00 -18.69 -1.35
C GLU A 83 -10.68 -17.28 -0.84
N TYR A 84 -9.45 -17.04 -0.40
CA TYR A 84 -8.98 -15.70 -0.04
C TYR A 84 -8.21 -15.03 -1.19
N SER A 85 -8.01 -13.71 -1.07
CA SER A 85 -7.28 -12.92 -2.06
C SER A 85 -5.80 -13.31 -2.15
N MET A 86 -5.29 -13.45 -3.38
CA MET A 86 -3.86 -13.66 -3.64
C MET A 86 -2.98 -12.53 -3.02
N VAL A 87 -3.48 -11.29 -3.04
CA VAL A 87 -2.80 -10.13 -2.46
C VAL A 87 -2.61 -10.30 -0.95
N LEU A 88 -3.64 -10.81 -0.26
CA LEU A 88 -3.56 -11.15 1.16
C LEU A 88 -2.46 -12.20 1.41
N GLY A 89 -2.40 -13.23 0.56
CA GLY A 89 -1.37 -14.26 0.64
C GLY A 89 0.04 -13.70 0.48
N ALA A 90 0.27 -12.88 -0.54
CA ALA A 90 1.55 -12.23 -0.79
C ALA A 90 1.99 -11.34 0.37
N PHE A 91 1.07 -10.56 0.93
CA PHE A 91 1.34 -9.70 2.09
C PHE A 91 1.72 -10.52 3.33
N LEU A 92 0.92 -11.55 3.66
CA LEU A 92 1.17 -12.38 4.85
C LEU A 92 2.53 -13.08 4.77
N ILE A 93 2.86 -13.70 3.64
CA ILE A 93 4.15 -14.39 3.50
C ILE A 93 5.32 -13.39 3.51
N GLY A 94 5.14 -12.20 2.95
CA GLY A 94 6.12 -11.11 3.02
C GLY A 94 6.37 -10.67 4.46
N ALA A 95 5.30 -10.45 5.25
CA ALA A 95 5.39 -10.12 6.67
C ALA A 95 6.08 -11.23 7.49
N ILE A 96 5.78 -12.49 7.21
CA ILE A 96 6.42 -13.64 7.84
C ILE A 96 7.93 -13.68 7.52
N MET A 97 8.31 -13.44 6.26
CA MET A 97 9.70 -13.41 5.83
C MET A 97 10.48 -12.23 6.43
N ALA A 98 9.81 -11.11 6.71
CA ALA A 98 10.41 -9.95 7.35
C ALA A 98 10.95 -10.25 8.75
N GLU A 99 10.41 -11.25 9.45
CA GLU A 99 10.91 -11.72 10.75
C GLU A 99 12.19 -12.58 10.63
N SER A 100 12.64 -12.87 9.39
CA SER A 100 13.86 -13.65 9.17
C SER A 100 15.12 -12.81 9.41
N ARG A 101 16.12 -13.42 10.06
CA ARG A 101 17.47 -12.82 10.18
C ARG A 101 18.17 -12.59 8.82
N GLN A 102 17.66 -13.20 7.76
CA GLN A 102 18.18 -13.08 6.39
C GLN A 102 17.49 -11.96 5.59
N LEU A 103 16.65 -11.12 6.22
CA LEU A 103 15.83 -10.09 5.55
C LEU A 103 16.64 -9.25 4.58
N LEU A 104 17.75 -8.66 5.01
CA LEU A 104 18.59 -7.79 4.16
C LEU A 104 19.17 -8.52 2.92
N LYS A 105 19.47 -9.82 3.06
CA LYS A 105 19.95 -10.64 1.95
C LYS A 105 18.80 -10.96 0.99
N ILE A 106 17.64 -11.29 1.53
CA ILE A 106 16.41 -11.55 0.77
C ILE A 106 15.99 -10.32 -0.02
N GLU A 107 15.93 -9.15 0.62
CA GLU A 107 15.58 -7.88 -0.04
C GLU A 107 16.46 -7.61 -1.26
N ARG A 108 17.79 -7.72 -1.11
CA ARG A 108 18.73 -7.50 -2.23
C ARG A 108 18.52 -8.48 -3.39
N LEU A 109 18.13 -9.72 -3.12
CA LEU A 109 17.91 -10.74 -4.14
C LEU A 109 16.56 -10.58 -4.83
N ILE A 110 15.53 -10.13 -4.08
CA ILE A 110 14.17 -9.95 -4.58
C ILE A 110 13.99 -8.62 -5.30
N GLU A 111 14.75 -7.58 -4.93
CA GLU A 111 14.62 -6.24 -5.50
C GLU A 111 14.60 -6.22 -7.04
N PRO A 112 15.55 -6.86 -7.77
CA PRO A 112 15.50 -6.88 -9.24
C PRO A 112 14.27 -7.59 -9.79
N VAL A 113 13.81 -8.66 -9.11
CA VAL A 113 12.63 -9.44 -9.51
C VAL A 113 11.37 -8.60 -9.31
N ARG A 114 11.25 -7.95 -8.15
CA ARG A 114 10.16 -7.01 -7.85
C ARG A 114 10.09 -5.89 -8.88
N ASP A 115 11.22 -5.28 -9.20
CA ASP A 115 11.28 -4.15 -10.13
C ASP A 115 10.87 -4.57 -11.56
N LEU A 116 11.30 -5.77 -11.99
CA LEU A 116 10.88 -6.35 -13.26
C LEU A 116 9.36 -6.58 -13.31
N PHE A 117 8.81 -7.25 -12.30
CA PHE A 117 7.37 -7.52 -12.26
C PHE A 117 6.54 -6.24 -12.08
N SER A 118 7.03 -5.27 -11.31
CA SER A 118 6.40 -3.96 -11.19
C SER A 118 6.36 -3.23 -12.53
N ALA A 119 7.44 -3.25 -13.30
CA ALA A 119 7.47 -2.65 -14.63
C ALA A 119 6.46 -3.34 -15.58
N ILE A 120 6.44 -4.68 -15.62
CA ILE A 120 5.47 -5.45 -16.42
C ILE A 120 4.03 -5.12 -15.99
N PHE A 121 3.77 -5.06 -14.70
CA PHE A 121 2.47 -4.73 -14.14
C PHE A 121 1.98 -3.34 -14.58
N PHE A 122 2.82 -2.30 -14.42
CA PHE A 122 2.44 -0.95 -14.84
C PHE A 122 2.27 -0.82 -16.35
N VAL A 123 3.08 -1.51 -17.15
CA VAL A 123 2.90 -1.57 -18.61
C VAL A 123 1.57 -2.26 -18.95
N ALA A 124 1.27 -3.39 -18.34
CA ALA A 124 0.02 -4.12 -18.56
C ALA A 124 -1.21 -3.27 -18.20
N ILE A 125 -1.18 -2.61 -17.05
CA ILE A 125 -2.24 -1.67 -16.63
C ILE A 125 -2.35 -0.51 -17.63
N GLY A 126 -1.21 0.07 -18.04
CA GLY A 126 -1.20 1.16 -19.03
C GLY A 126 -1.83 0.77 -20.36
N LEU A 127 -1.61 -0.46 -20.84
CA LEU A 127 -2.21 -0.99 -22.06
C LEU A 127 -3.73 -1.23 -21.94
N MET A 128 -4.26 -1.38 -20.74
CA MET A 128 -5.70 -1.53 -20.50
C MET A 128 -6.45 -0.19 -20.49
N ILE A 129 -5.73 0.93 -20.46
CA ILE A 129 -6.34 2.27 -20.44
C ILE A 129 -6.76 2.63 -21.86
N ASP A 130 -8.07 2.85 -22.09
CA ASP A 130 -8.56 3.44 -23.32
C ASP A 130 -8.42 4.96 -23.24
N PRO A 131 -7.63 5.59 -24.16
CA PRO A 131 -7.48 7.05 -24.18
C PRO A 131 -8.80 7.82 -24.36
N ASN A 132 -9.80 7.24 -25.07
CA ASN A 132 -11.10 7.87 -25.24
C ASN A 132 -11.84 7.97 -23.90
N VAL A 133 -11.81 6.91 -23.10
CA VAL A 133 -12.39 6.89 -21.75
C VAL A 133 -11.73 7.93 -20.84
N LEU A 134 -10.42 8.17 -20.99
CA LEU A 134 -9.73 9.21 -20.23
C LEU A 134 -10.24 10.62 -20.60
N LEU A 135 -10.56 10.86 -21.88
CA LEU A 135 -11.11 12.15 -22.32
C LEU A 135 -12.55 12.34 -21.84
N ASP A 136 -13.36 11.28 -21.89
CA ASP A 136 -14.75 11.32 -21.43
C ASP A 136 -14.87 11.58 -19.92
N TYR A 137 -13.92 11.04 -19.15
CA TYR A 137 -13.88 11.23 -17.70
C TYR A 137 -12.79 12.20 -17.23
N ALA A 138 -12.30 13.09 -18.11
CA ALA A 138 -11.22 14.02 -17.78
C ALA A 138 -11.55 14.88 -16.54
N TRP A 139 -12.78 15.38 -16.42
CA TRP A 139 -13.20 16.19 -15.28
C TRP A 139 -13.18 15.43 -13.95
N PRO A 140 -13.82 14.26 -13.81
CA PRO A 140 -13.67 13.41 -12.62
C PRO A 140 -12.21 13.09 -12.28
N ILE A 141 -11.38 12.75 -13.27
CA ILE A 141 -9.96 12.44 -13.08
C ILE A 141 -9.23 13.63 -12.45
N VAL A 142 -9.42 14.83 -13.01
CA VAL A 142 -8.76 16.04 -12.48
C VAL A 142 -9.22 16.34 -11.05
N VAL A 143 -10.53 16.32 -10.80
CA VAL A 143 -11.09 16.63 -9.47
C VAL A 143 -10.60 15.63 -8.43
N ILE A 144 -10.64 14.33 -8.75
CA ILE A 144 -10.19 13.29 -7.83
C ILE A 144 -8.67 13.38 -7.61
N THR A 145 -7.89 13.61 -8.67
CA THR A 145 -6.44 13.79 -8.56
C THR A 145 -6.08 14.94 -7.60
N VAL A 146 -6.72 16.10 -7.78
CA VAL A 146 -6.48 17.26 -6.91
C VAL A 146 -6.92 16.96 -5.48
N ALA A 147 -8.10 16.38 -5.29
CA ALA A 147 -8.62 16.03 -3.97
C ALA A 147 -7.71 15.02 -3.24
N VAL A 148 -7.22 14.02 -3.94
CA VAL A 148 -6.29 13.01 -3.39
C VAL A 148 -4.96 13.64 -3.02
N VAL A 149 -4.32 14.37 -3.93
CA VAL A 149 -3.02 15.00 -3.66
C VAL A 149 -3.11 15.95 -2.47
N LEU A 150 -4.10 16.83 -2.44
CA LEU A 150 -4.29 17.77 -1.34
C LEU A 150 -4.69 17.05 -0.03
N GLY A 151 -5.62 16.11 -0.11
CA GLY A 151 -6.09 15.35 1.05
C GLY A 151 -4.98 14.54 1.70
N LYS A 152 -4.20 13.81 0.90
CA LYS A 152 -3.06 13.04 1.41
C LYS A 152 -1.91 13.91 1.89
N MET A 153 -1.60 14.99 1.18
CA MET A 153 -0.60 15.95 1.61
C MET A 153 -0.96 16.54 2.99
N LEU A 154 -2.23 16.90 3.20
CA LEU A 154 -2.69 17.41 4.48
C LEU A 154 -2.73 16.31 5.56
N SER A 155 -3.35 15.17 5.28
CA SER A 155 -3.52 14.10 6.29
C SER A 155 -2.18 13.47 6.69
N CYS A 156 -1.33 13.10 5.73
CA CYS A 156 -0.03 12.50 6.02
C CYS A 156 0.94 13.52 6.62
N GLY A 157 0.90 14.77 6.13
CA GLY A 157 1.70 15.86 6.69
C GLY A 157 1.29 16.18 8.14
N MET A 158 0.00 16.27 8.43
CA MET A 158 -0.51 16.43 9.81
C MET A 158 -0.15 15.23 10.68
N GLY A 159 -0.30 14.01 10.18
CA GLY A 159 0.09 12.80 10.91
C GLY A 159 1.56 12.80 11.29
N ALA A 160 2.44 13.15 10.36
CA ALA A 160 3.88 13.27 10.62
C ALA A 160 4.18 14.38 11.63
N PHE A 161 3.47 15.51 11.56
CA PHE A 161 3.62 16.61 12.51
C PHE A 161 3.15 16.22 13.92
N ILE A 162 2.01 15.56 14.05
CA ILE A 162 1.48 15.05 15.33
C ILE A 162 2.43 14.00 15.94
N ALA A 163 3.13 13.23 15.09
CA ALA A 163 4.17 12.29 15.52
C ALA A 163 5.50 12.96 15.95
N GLY A 164 5.55 14.29 16.07
CA GLY A 164 6.71 15.04 16.59
C GLY A 164 7.76 15.44 15.57
N ASN A 165 7.48 15.28 14.26
CA ASN A 165 8.38 15.75 13.23
C ASN A 165 8.27 17.27 13.02
N ASP A 166 9.36 17.88 12.57
CA ASP A 166 9.38 19.29 12.20
C ASP A 166 8.53 19.57 10.95
N GLY A 167 8.09 20.82 10.78
CA GLY A 167 7.20 21.19 9.68
C GLY A 167 7.78 20.93 8.28
N ARG A 168 9.10 20.97 8.12
CA ARG A 168 9.78 20.65 6.85
C ARG A 168 9.67 19.16 6.55
N THR A 169 9.97 18.31 7.52
CA THR A 169 9.84 16.85 7.40
C THR A 169 8.38 16.45 7.19
N SER A 170 7.46 17.04 7.94
CA SER A 170 6.02 16.80 7.81
C SER A 170 5.50 17.14 6.40
N LEU A 171 5.95 18.25 5.84
CA LEU A 171 5.59 18.62 4.46
C LEU A 171 6.17 17.63 3.44
N ARG A 172 7.43 17.22 3.62
CA ARG A 172 8.06 16.19 2.75
C ARG A 172 7.32 14.86 2.79
N VAL A 173 6.93 14.42 3.99
CA VAL A 173 6.13 13.20 4.17
C VAL A 173 4.78 13.34 3.48
N GLY A 174 4.07 14.46 3.68
CA GLY A 174 2.79 14.71 3.05
C GLY A 174 2.88 14.73 1.52
N MET A 175 3.89 15.39 0.96
CA MET A 175 4.10 15.46 -0.49
C MET A 175 4.62 14.16 -1.08
N GLY A 176 5.44 13.40 -0.34
CA GLY A 176 5.96 12.09 -0.77
C GLY A 176 4.91 10.98 -0.77
N LEU A 177 3.91 11.07 0.09
CA LEU A 177 2.83 10.09 0.22
C LEU A 177 1.54 10.50 -0.50
N SER A 178 1.58 11.52 -1.35
CA SER A 178 0.38 12.07 -2.01
C SER A 178 -0.12 11.25 -3.22
N GLN A 179 0.55 10.19 -3.59
CA GLN A 179 0.09 9.27 -4.63
C GLN A 179 -0.99 8.30 -4.13
N ILE A 180 -1.80 7.78 -5.07
CA ILE A 180 -2.65 6.62 -4.84
C ILE A 180 -1.84 5.36 -5.10
N GLY A 181 -1.86 4.41 -4.14
CA GLY A 181 -1.26 3.09 -4.33
C GLY A 181 -2.13 2.14 -5.17
N GLU A 182 -1.54 1.01 -5.53
CA GLU A 182 -2.18 -0.04 -6.34
C GLU A 182 -3.46 -0.61 -5.71
N PHE A 183 -3.62 -0.59 -4.42
CA PHE A 183 -4.82 -1.10 -3.74
C PHE A 183 -6.11 -0.40 -4.19
N SER A 184 -6.04 0.88 -4.57
CA SER A 184 -7.23 1.63 -5.01
C SER A 184 -7.81 1.07 -6.30
N PHE A 185 -6.99 0.75 -7.29
CA PHE A 185 -7.50 0.14 -8.53
C PHE A 185 -7.71 -1.37 -8.42
N ILE A 186 -7.01 -2.08 -7.51
CA ILE A 186 -7.35 -3.47 -7.15
C ILE A 186 -8.75 -3.54 -6.54
N ILE A 187 -9.08 -2.62 -5.62
CA ILE A 187 -10.42 -2.52 -5.04
C ILE A 187 -11.46 -2.15 -6.10
N ALA A 188 -11.13 -1.21 -7.00
CA ALA A 188 -12.01 -0.83 -8.10
C ALA A 188 -12.26 -2.01 -9.07
N ALA A 189 -11.22 -2.76 -9.42
CA ALA A 189 -11.33 -3.97 -10.25
C ALA A 189 -12.18 -5.06 -9.59
N LEU A 190 -11.99 -5.26 -8.28
CA LEU A 190 -12.83 -6.19 -7.51
C LEU A 190 -14.28 -5.75 -7.51
N GLY A 191 -14.56 -4.47 -7.26
CA GLY A 191 -15.89 -3.90 -7.28
C GLY A 191 -16.59 -4.07 -8.65
N MET A 192 -15.85 -3.91 -9.74
CA MET A 192 -16.32 -4.15 -11.09
C MET A 192 -16.62 -5.65 -11.33
N THR A 193 -15.72 -6.53 -10.92
CA THR A 193 -15.90 -7.99 -11.04
C THR A 193 -17.14 -8.47 -10.28
N LEU A 194 -17.40 -7.89 -9.12
CA LEU A 194 -18.53 -8.19 -8.26
C LEU A 194 -19.83 -7.45 -8.67
N GLN A 195 -19.77 -6.63 -9.72
CA GLN A 195 -20.88 -5.79 -10.23
C GLN A 195 -21.50 -4.86 -9.16
N VAL A 196 -20.71 -4.44 -8.17
CA VAL A 196 -21.13 -3.51 -7.11
C VAL A 196 -20.67 -2.07 -7.36
N THR A 197 -19.89 -1.84 -8.42
CA THR A 197 -19.40 -0.51 -8.82
C THR A 197 -19.70 -0.23 -10.28
N SER A 198 -19.78 1.05 -10.63
CA SER A 198 -19.97 1.47 -12.02
C SER A 198 -18.68 1.27 -12.84
N ASP A 199 -18.84 1.00 -14.13
CA ASP A 199 -17.74 0.68 -15.06
C ASP A 199 -16.69 1.79 -15.20
N PHE A 200 -17.07 3.05 -14.93
CA PHE A 200 -16.16 4.19 -15.00
C PHE A 200 -15.14 4.23 -13.85
N LEU A 201 -15.43 3.59 -12.71
CA LEU A 201 -14.62 3.73 -11.50
C LEU A 201 -13.20 3.16 -11.68
N TYR A 202 -13.09 2.00 -12.34
CA TYR A 202 -11.79 1.35 -12.57
C TYR A 202 -10.86 2.17 -13.47
N PRO A 203 -11.26 2.61 -14.68
CA PRO A 203 -10.43 3.45 -15.53
C PRO A 203 -10.02 4.75 -14.86
N VAL A 204 -10.93 5.40 -14.13
CA VAL A 204 -10.63 6.63 -13.38
C VAL A 204 -9.62 6.36 -12.26
N ALA A 205 -9.77 5.29 -11.49
CA ALA A 205 -8.83 4.95 -10.42
C ALA A 205 -7.41 4.67 -10.97
N VAL A 206 -7.30 3.95 -12.08
CA VAL A 206 -6.03 3.68 -12.77
C VAL A 206 -5.40 4.98 -13.28
N ALA A 207 -6.18 5.84 -13.93
CA ALA A 207 -5.70 7.13 -14.44
C ALA A 207 -5.19 8.03 -13.32
N VAL A 208 -5.96 8.18 -12.24
CA VAL A 208 -5.57 8.99 -11.07
C VAL A 208 -4.31 8.41 -10.41
N SER A 209 -4.21 7.09 -10.29
CA SER A 209 -3.01 6.43 -9.75
C SER A 209 -1.77 6.74 -10.61
N ALA A 210 -1.86 6.58 -11.93
CA ALA A 210 -0.76 6.88 -12.84
C ALA A 210 -0.34 8.36 -12.76
N ILE A 211 -1.30 9.29 -12.81
CA ILE A 211 -1.05 10.73 -12.74
C ILE A 211 -0.40 11.10 -11.40
N THR A 212 -0.95 10.62 -10.27
CA THR A 212 -0.40 10.94 -8.94
C THR A 212 0.98 10.33 -8.73
N THR A 213 1.24 9.13 -9.25
CA THR A 213 2.58 8.51 -9.23
C THR A 213 3.59 9.32 -10.04
N LEU A 214 3.22 9.78 -11.24
CA LEU A 214 4.08 10.65 -12.05
C LEU A 214 4.32 12.02 -11.40
N LEU A 215 3.35 12.56 -10.68
CA LEU A 215 3.48 13.84 -9.97
C LEU A 215 4.37 13.76 -8.73
N THR A 216 4.42 12.61 -8.06
CA THR A 216 5.10 12.44 -6.76
C THR A 216 6.58 12.87 -6.76
N PRO A 217 7.43 12.50 -7.75
CA PRO A 217 8.83 12.97 -7.77
C PRO A 217 8.96 14.49 -7.85
N TYR A 218 8.03 15.15 -8.54
CA TYR A 218 8.00 16.62 -8.67
C TYR A 218 7.53 17.26 -7.36
N LEU A 219 6.54 16.66 -6.69
CA LEU A 219 6.05 17.11 -5.39
C LEU A 219 7.15 17.00 -4.32
N ILE A 220 7.86 15.87 -4.28
CA ILE A 220 9.00 15.67 -3.36
C ILE A 220 10.06 16.76 -3.58
N ARG A 221 10.43 17.04 -4.82
CA ARG A 221 11.40 18.12 -5.14
C ARG A 221 10.89 19.50 -4.76
N ALA A 222 9.57 19.73 -4.88
CA ALA A 222 8.95 21.00 -4.52
C ALA A 222 8.77 21.19 -3.00
N ALA A 223 8.89 20.14 -2.19
CA ALA A 223 8.69 20.19 -0.74
C ALA A 223 9.69 21.13 -0.06
N ASP A 224 10.98 21.11 -0.46
CA ASP A 224 12.01 21.95 0.13
C ASP A 224 11.81 23.45 -0.13
N PRO A 225 11.70 23.91 -1.38
CA PRO A 225 11.48 25.33 -1.63
C PRO A 225 10.14 25.81 -1.06
N LEU A 226 9.10 24.94 -1.03
CA LEU A 226 7.81 25.28 -0.44
C LEU A 226 7.90 25.43 1.08
N SER A 227 8.62 24.54 1.77
CA SER A 227 8.83 24.63 3.22
C SER A 227 9.57 25.92 3.63
N LEU A 228 10.56 26.34 2.83
CA LEU A 228 11.29 27.58 3.06
C LEU A 228 10.39 28.82 2.85
N LYS A 229 9.52 28.79 1.84
CA LYS A 229 8.54 29.88 1.60
C LYS A 229 7.52 29.95 2.72
N LEU A 230 6.94 28.81 3.11
CA LEU A 230 5.95 28.72 4.20
C LEU A 230 6.56 29.20 5.52
N GLY A 231 7.81 28.81 5.83
CA GLY A 231 8.51 29.28 7.02
C GLY A 231 8.71 30.80 7.07
N LYS A 232 8.86 31.47 5.92
CA LYS A 232 8.97 32.96 5.83
C LYS A 232 7.63 33.66 6.00
N VAL A 233 6.52 33.05 5.58
CA VAL A 233 5.18 33.61 5.65
C VAL A 233 4.48 33.30 6.97
N MET A 234 4.94 32.28 7.69
CA MET A 234 4.34 31.85 8.94
C MET A 234 4.53 32.89 10.05
N PRO A 235 3.45 33.32 10.72
CA PRO A 235 3.55 34.26 11.85
C PRO A 235 4.44 33.69 12.96
N SER A 236 5.30 34.56 13.54
CA SER A 236 6.26 34.16 14.58
C SER A 236 5.63 33.51 15.84
N ARG A 237 4.35 33.85 16.12
CA ARG A 237 3.59 33.24 17.21
C ARG A 237 3.25 31.77 16.91
N LEU A 238 2.85 31.47 15.68
CA LEU A 238 2.49 30.12 15.26
C LEU A 238 3.72 29.23 15.16
N SER A 239 4.84 29.74 14.62
CA SER A 239 6.11 29.01 14.55
C SER A 239 6.63 28.63 15.94
N ARG A 240 6.50 29.52 16.94
CA ARG A 240 6.91 29.26 18.33
C ARG A 240 6.06 28.20 19.00
N VAL A 241 4.73 28.22 18.81
CA VAL A 241 3.83 27.19 19.35
C VAL A 241 4.13 25.81 18.74
N LEU A 242 4.36 25.77 17.43
CA LEU A 242 4.68 24.55 16.72
C LEU A 242 6.06 23.98 17.11
N SER A 243 7.07 24.83 17.37
CA SER A 243 8.39 24.37 17.85
C SER A 243 8.31 23.81 19.28
N LEU A 244 7.61 24.51 20.18
CA LEU A 244 7.38 24.03 21.55
C LEU A 244 6.66 22.69 21.61
N TYR A 245 5.65 22.50 20.76
CA TYR A 245 4.94 21.21 20.63
C TYR A 245 5.89 20.10 20.15
N GLY A 246 6.69 20.37 19.13
CA GLY A 246 7.66 19.40 18.62
C GLY A 246 8.76 19.07 19.64
N GLU A 247 9.20 20.02 20.44
CA GLU A 247 10.17 19.79 21.54
C GLU A 247 9.56 18.95 22.67
N TRP A 248 8.32 19.25 23.05
CA TRP A 248 7.58 18.50 24.07
C TRP A 248 7.37 17.03 23.67
N LEU A 249 6.98 16.76 22.42
CA LEU A 249 6.83 15.39 21.92
C LEU A 249 8.15 14.60 21.85
N ARG A 250 9.29 15.27 21.61
CA ARG A 250 10.61 14.61 21.62
C ARG A 250 11.14 14.33 23.03
N SER A 251 10.53 14.93 24.03
CA SER A 251 10.90 14.74 25.45
C SER A 251 10.15 13.61 26.13
N ILE A 252 9.13 13.03 25.47
CA ILE A 252 8.37 11.85 25.90
C ILE A 252 8.93 10.61 25.20
#